data_a44b0de0239ac27cccde82cbc7e5067c
#
_entry.id   a44b0de0239ac27cccde82cbc7e5067c
#
_cell.length_a   1.000
_cell.length_b   1.000
_cell.length_c   1.000
_cell.angle_alpha   90.00
_cell.angle_beta   90.00
_cell.angle_gamma   90.00
#
_symmetry.space_group_name_H-M   'P 1'
#
loop_
_entity.id
_entity.type
_entity.pdbx_description
1 polymer ?
#
loop_
_entity_poly.entity_id
_entity_poly.type
_entity_poly.pdbx_seq_one_letter_code
_entity_poly.pdbx_strand_id
1 'polypeptide(L)'
;MQQAIKAEISINIPNDQILISKVEYEKLQTHSLHGVYWTMSDLENRIGKKQVWIKDNILYPQKFKKQLDVLQGGFVYYPKAKGEKWSFLASKMSQFLEDNFYSIFKGR
;
A
#
# COMPACT_ATOMS: atom_id res chain seq x y z
N MET A 1 30.67 15.27 -20.90
CA MET A 1 30.19 15.10 -20.48
C MET A 1 29.62 15.21 -19.92
N GLN A 2 29.50 15.20 -20.40
CA GLN A 2 28.89 15.07 -19.99
C GLN A 2 28.53 14.99 -19.30
N GLN A 3 28.71 14.94 -19.52
CA GLN A 3 28.24 14.67 -18.95
C GLN A 3 27.99 14.46 -18.10
N ALA A 4 28.42 14.42 -18.40
CA ALA A 4 28.10 14.04 -17.73
C ALA A 4 27.64 14.02 -17.04
N ILE A 5 27.79 13.91 -17.23
CA ILE A 5 27.24 13.59 -16.77
C ILE A 5 26.84 13.58 -16.10
N LYS A 6 27.02 13.53 -16.13
CA LYS A 6 26.56 13.26 -15.72
C LYS A 6 26.21 12.99 -15.37
N ALA A 7 26.67 13.02 -15.73
CA ALA A 7 26.24 12.58 -15.67
C ALA A 7 25.70 12.51 -15.49
N GLU A 8 25.64 12.33 -16.04
CA GLU A 8 25.00 12.11 -16.17
C GLU A 8 24.49 11.96 -16.43
N ILE A 9 24.53 12.20 -16.84
CA ILE A 9 23.83 11.89 -17.46
C ILE A 9 23.46 12.10 -17.95
N SER A 10 23.46 12.39 -18.69
CA SER A 10 22.92 12.43 -19.54
C SER A 10 22.73 12.15 -20.00
N ILE A 11 22.96 12.02 -20.23
CA ILE A 11 22.68 11.18 -20.91
C ILE A 11 21.89 11.06 -21.87
N ASN A 12 22.30 10.62 -22.89
CA ASN A 12 21.19 10.49 -23.70
C ASN A 12 20.40 9.30 -23.37
N ILE A 13 19.55 9.54 -22.49
CA ILE A 13 18.61 8.53 -22.12
C ILE A 13 17.57 8.50 -23.17
N PRO A 14 17.23 7.33 -23.70
CA PRO A 14 16.10 7.27 -24.59
C PRO A 14 14.91 7.93 -23.93
N ASN A 15 14.22 8.70 -24.67
CA ASN A 15 13.17 9.55 -24.15
C ASN A 15 12.11 8.82 -23.38
N ASP A 16 11.99 7.53 -23.57
CA ASP A 16 11.00 6.75 -22.86
C ASP A 16 11.57 6.09 -21.61
N GLN A 17 12.82 6.39 -21.26
CA GLN A 17 13.43 5.82 -20.09
C GLN A 17 13.82 6.92 -19.15
N ILE A 18 13.49 6.72 -17.88
CA ILE A 18 13.83 7.67 -16.82
C ILE A 18 14.61 6.94 -15.78
N LEU A 19 15.78 7.46 -15.44
CA LEU A 19 16.59 6.87 -14.41
C LEU A 19 16.23 7.54 -13.08
N ILE A 20 15.57 6.80 -12.22
CA ILE A 20 15.25 7.29 -10.89
C ILE A 20 15.73 6.27 -9.88
N SER A 21 15.98 6.73 -8.68
CA SER A 21 16.39 5.84 -7.62
C SER A 21 15.19 5.01 -7.15
N LYS A 22 15.49 3.91 -6.49
CA LYS A 22 14.44 3.08 -5.93
C LYS A 22 13.57 3.87 -4.95
N VAL A 23 14.20 4.72 -4.16
CA VAL A 23 13.48 5.54 -3.19
C VAL A 23 12.51 6.48 -3.90
N GLU A 24 12.96 7.12 -4.96
CA GLU A 24 12.09 8.02 -5.72
C GLU A 24 10.93 7.28 -6.36
N TYR A 25 11.20 6.09 -6.88
CA TYR A 25 10.16 5.28 -7.49
C TYR A 25 9.09 4.90 -6.45
N GLU A 26 9.54 4.50 -5.26
CA GLU A 26 8.62 4.15 -4.18
C GLU A 26 7.78 5.34 -3.74
N LYS A 27 8.39 6.51 -3.69
CA LYS A 27 7.66 7.74 -3.37
C LYS A 27 6.58 8.03 -4.40
N LEU A 28 6.92 7.86 -5.67
CA LEU A 28 5.96 8.10 -6.74
C LEU A 28 4.79 7.14 -6.66
N GLN A 29 5.06 5.88 -6.34
CA GLN A 29 4.00 4.90 -6.21
C GLN A 29 3.08 5.23 -5.04
N THR A 30 3.66 5.56 -3.90
CA THR A 30 2.86 5.95 -2.74
C THR A 30 2.05 7.20 -3.04
N HIS A 31 2.67 8.15 -3.72
CA HIS A 31 2.01 9.41 -4.04
C HIS A 31 0.81 9.20 -4.97
N SER A 32 0.92 8.24 -5.90
CA SER A 32 -0.16 7.98 -6.83
C SER A 32 -1.39 7.40 -6.13
N LEU A 33 -1.24 6.85 -4.94
CA LEU A 33 -2.35 6.34 -4.16
C LEU A 33 -2.85 7.36 -3.13
N HIS A 34 -2.24 8.51 -3.09
CA HIS A 34 -2.58 9.52 -2.10
C HIS A 34 -4.03 9.98 -2.28
N GLY A 35 -4.79 9.91 -1.21
CA GLY A 35 -6.19 10.32 -1.25
C GLY A 35 -7.14 9.31 -1.88
N VAL A 36 -6.64 8.12 -2.22
CA VAL A 36 -7.47 7.07 -2.80
C VAL A 36 -8.00 6.19 -1.68
N TYR A 37 -9.28 5.86 -1.76
CA TYR A 37 -9.93 4.96 -0.80
C TYR A 37 -10.27 3.66 -1.51
N TRP A 38 -9.87 2.54 -0.92
CA TRP A 38 -10.20 1.23 -1.46
C TRP A 38 -11.42 0.66 -0.78
N THR A 39 -12.22 -0.07 -1.56
CA THR A 39 -13.29 -0.91 -1.01
C THR A 39 -12.69 -2.26 -0.65
N MET A 40 -13.48 -3.13 -0.02
CA MET A 40 -13.05 -4.50 0.24
C MET A 40 -12.73 -5.22 -1.07
N SER A 41 -13.53 -4.98 -2.09
CA SER A 41 -13.30 -5.58 -3.40
C SER A 41 -11.95 -5.14 -3.99
N ASP A 42 -11.62 -3.87 -3.84
CA ASP A 42 -10.32 -3.37 -4.28
C ASP A 42 -9.20 -4.08 -3.55
N LEU A 43 -9.37 -4.26 -2.25
CA LEU A 43 -8.35 -4.91 -1.43
C LEU A 43 -8.18 -6.38 -1.83
N GLU A 44 -9.30 -7.06 -2.09
CA GLU A 44 -9.24 -8.43 -2.57
C GLU A 44 -8.41 -8.53 -3.85
N ASN A 45 -8.64 -7.62 -4.77
CA ASN A 45 -7.92 -7.62 -6.04
C ASN A 45 -6.44 -7.33 -5.85
N ARG A 46 -6.11 -6.45 -4.91
CA ARG A 46 -4.71 -6.10 -4.65
C ARG A 46 -3.95 -7.24 -4.00
N ILE A 47 -4.58 -7.94 -3.07
CA ILE A 47 -3.92 -8.99 -2.30
C ILE A 47 -4.04 -10.34 -2.99
N GLY A 48 -5.09 -10.54 -3.79
CA GLY A 48 -5.33 -11.83 -4.43
C GLY A 48 -5.95 -12.84 -3.48
N LYS A 49 -6.64 -12.37 -2.45
CA LYS A 49 -7.30 -13.23 -1.48
C LYS A 49 -8.74 -12.75 -1.30
N LYS A 50 -9.62 -13.67 -0.87
CA LYS A 50 -11.01 -13.31 -0.62
C LYS A 50 -11.17 -12.65 0.75
N GLN A 51 -12.29 -11.97 0.93
CA GLN A 51 -12.49 -11.17 2.13
C GLN A 51 -12.43 -11.98 3.42
N VAL A 52 -12.86 -13.23 3.41
CA VAL A 52 -12.78 -14.05 4.62
C VAL A 52 -11.34 -14.22 5.05
N TRP A 53 -10.47 -14.54 4.10
CA TRP A 53 -9.04 -14.68 4.39
C TRP A 53 -8.46 -13.37 4.91
N ILE A 54 -8.83 -12.27 4.26
CA ILE A 54 -8.32 -10.96 4.62
C ILE A 54 -8.74 -10.59 6.04
N LYS A 55 -10.00 -10.81 6.37
CA LYS A 55 -10.49 -10.51 7.71
C LYS A 55 -9.78 -11.35 8.77
N ASP A 56 -9.64 -12.65 8.51
CA ASP A 56 -9.08 -13.54 9.49
C ASP A 56 -7.58 -13.35 9.71
N ASN A 57 -6.87 -12.92 8.68
CA ASN A 57 -5.40 -12.88 8.74
C ASN A 57 -4.82 -11.49 8.83
N ILE A 58 -5.58 -10.46 8.48
CA ILE A 58 -5.08 -9.10 8.47
C ILE A 58 -5.90 -8.19 9.37
N LEU A 59 -7.23 -8.20 9.21
CA LEU A 59 -8.06 -7.17 9.81
C LEU A 59 -8.44 -7.44 11.26
N TYR A 60 -8.67 -8.70 11.62
CA TYR A 60 -9.12 -9.02 12.99
C TYR A 60 -8.01 -9.38 13.97
N PRO A 61 -6.84 -9.94 13.58
CA PRO A 61 -5.80 -10.18 14.57
C PRO A 61 -5.46 -8.90 15.32
N GLN A 62 -5.43 -8.98 16.65
CA GLN A 62 -5.25 -7.80 17.48
C GLN A 62 -3.94 -7.05 17.22
N LYS A 63 -2.89 -7.79 16.90
CA LYS A 63 -1.60 -7.15 16.65
C LYS A 63 -1.65 -6.19 15.47
N PHE A 64 -2.55 -6.45 14.50
CA PHE A 64 -2.73 -5.58 13.36
C PHE A 64 -3.86 -4.60 13.57
N LYS A 65 -4.95 -5.07 14.18
CA LYS A 65 -6.14 -4.24 14.32
C LYS A 65 -5.86 -2.95 15.06
N LYS A 66 -5.01 -2.98 16.06
CA LYS A 66 -4.70 -1.77 16.83
C LYS A 66 -3.94 -0.74 15.99
N GLN A 67 -3.30 -1.18 14.91
CA GLN A 67 -2.65 -0.25 13.97
C GLN A 67 -3.61 0.21 12.88
N LEU A 68 -4.54 -0.67 12.50
CA LEU A 68 -5.39 -0.44 11.34
C LEU A 68 -6.66 0.34 11.67
N ASP A 69 -7.26 0.07 12.82
CA ASP A 69 -8.57 0.59 13.16
C ASP A 69 -8.55 2.11 13.28
N VAL A 70 -9.43 2.78 12.54
CA VAL A 70 -9.50 4.23 12.54
C VAL A 70 -9.76 4.77 13.94
N LEU A 71 -10.45 4.01 14.78
CA LEU A 71 -10.71 4.43 16.16
C LEU A 71 -9.46 4.42 17.02
N GLN A 72 -8.41 3.75 16.56
CA GLN A 72 -7.11 3.74 17.23
C GLN A 72 -6.12 4.65 16.51
N GLY A 73 -6.62 5.51 15.62
CA GLY A 73 -5.74 6.39 14.86
C GLY A 73 -5.23 5.78 13.58
N GLY A 74 -5.79 4.67 13.16
CA GLY A 74 -5.35 3.97 11.95
C GLY A 74 -6.03 4.46 10.69
N PHE A 75 -6.00 3.62 9.67
CA PHE A 75 -6.43 4.02 8.33
C PHE A 75 -7.40 3.02 7.70
N VAL A 76 -8.07 2.23 8.52
CA VAL A 76 -9.10 1.30 8.05
C VAL A 76 -10.38 1.57 8.81
N TYR A 77 -11.46 1.74 8.07
CA TYR A 77 -12.77 1.89 8.68
C TYR A 77 -13.42 0.51 8.79
N TYR A 78 -13.63 0.06 10.02
CA TYR A 78 -14.31 -1.20 10.30
C TYR A 78 -15.81 -0.92 10.40
N PRO A 79 -16.63 -1.56 9.56
CA PRO A 79 -18.09 -1.32 9.63
C PRO A 79 -18.63 -1.64 11.02
N LYS A 80 -19.51 -0.78 11.52
CA LYS A 80 -20.11 -0.93 12.85
C LYS A 80 -21.57 -1.27 12.79
N ALA A 81 -22.24 -0.96 11.69
CA ALA A 81 -23.66 -1.15 11.57
C ALA A 81 -23.96 -1.87 10.27
N LYS A 82 -25.11 -2.51 10.25
CA LYS A 82 -25.55 -3.20 9.04
C LYS A 82 -25.65 -2.21 7.89
N GLY A 83 -25.13 -2.61 6.75
CA GLY A 83 -25.15 -1.78 5.56
C GLY A 83 -23.93 -0.90 5.38
N GLU A 84 -23.11 -0.76 6.41
CA GLU A 84 -21.87 -0.03 6.26
C GLU A 84 -20.83 -0.87 5.55
N LYS A 85 -19.89 -0.21 4.93
CA LYS A 85 -18.86 -0.89 4.15
C LYS A 85 -17.47 -0.55 4.67
N TRP A 86 -16.56 -1.47 4.44
CA TRP A 86 -15.15 -1.26 4.75
C TRP A 86 -14.59 -0.15 3.87
N SER A 87 -13.65 0.60 4.41
CA SER A 87 -12.94 1.60 3.64
C SER A 87 -11.49 1.61 4.11
N PHE A 88 -10.58 1.67 3.15
CA PHE A 88 -9.14 1.61 3.42
C PHE A 88 -8.47 2.79 2.76
N LEU A 89 -7.63 3.50 3.49
CA LEU A 89 -6.82 4.55 2.87
C LEU A 89 -5.71 3.87 2.08
N ALA A 90 -5.78 3.96 0.78
CA ALA A 90 -4.95 3.13 -0.10
C ALA A 90 -3.46 3.28 0.12
N SER A 91 -2.97 4.52 0.26
CA SER A 91 -1.53 4.74 0.42
C SER A 91 -1.01 4.11 1.70
N LYS A 92 -1.73 4.30 2.80
CA LYS A 92 -1.32 3.76 4.10
C LYS A 92 -1.49 2.25 4.14
N MET A 93 -2.58 1.75 3.57
CA MET A 93 -2.82 0.31 3.53
C MET A 93 -1.78 -0.39 2.68
N SER A 94 -1.41 0.20 1.56
CA SER A 94 -0.37 -0.34 0.69
C SER A 94 0.96 -0.45 1.46
N GLN A 95 1.32 0.60 2.19
CA GLN A 95 2.54 0.59 2.97
C GLN A 95 2.49 -0.47 4.07
N PHE A 96 1.34 -0.58 4.73
CA PHE A 96 1.16 -1.59 5.78
C PHE A 96 1.36 -2.99 5.22
N LEU A 97 0.81 -3.26 4.06
CA LEU A 97 0.94 -4.58 3.43
C LEU A 97 2.40 -4.89 3.08
N GLU A 98 3.13 -3.88 2.60
CA GLU A 98 4.55 -4.03 2.32
C GLU A 98 5.34 -4.35 3.58
N ASP A 99 5.09 -3.57 4.63
CA ASP A 99 5.87 -3.66 5.85
C ASP A 99 5.59 -4.94 6.63
N ASN A 100 4.40 -5.50 6.46
CA ASN A 100 3.95 -6.61 7.29
C ASN A 100 3.74 -7.92 6.54
N PHE A 101 4.23 -8.00 5.32
CA PHE A 101 4.05 -9.19 4.51
C PHE A 101 4.49 -10.45 5.25
N TYR A 102 5.69 -10.41 5.81
CA TYR A 102 6.23 -11.54 6.55
C TYR A 102 5.34 -11.92 7.74
N SER A 103 4.95 -10.91 8.51
CA SER A 103 4.14 -11.16 9.70
C SER A 103 2.76 -11.72 9.38
N ILE A 104 2.20 -11.28 8.26
CA ILE A 104 0.88 -11.75 7.83
C ILE A 104 0.93 -13.24 7.47
N PHE A 105 1.94 -13.65 6.74
CA PHE A 105 2.02 -15.03 6.27
C PHE A 105 2.68 -15.97 7.25
N LYS A 106 3.63 -15.50 8.02
CA LYS A 106 4.33 -16.37 8.96
C LYS A 106 3.42 -16.82 10.11
N GLY A 107 2.41 -16.05 10.42
CA GLY A 107 1.50 -16.38 11.49
C GLY A 107 0.55 -17.53 11.19
N ARG A 108 0.70 -18.12 10.01
CA ARG A 108 -0.21 -19.18 9.55
C ARG A 108 0.33 -20.57 9.91
#